data_82c7980b1c90a959b786f061995fde3c
#
_entry.id   82c7980b1c90a959b786f061995fde3c
#
_cell.length_a   1.000
_cell.length_b   1.000
_cell.length_c   1.000
_cell.angle_alpha   90.00
_cell.angle_beta   90.00
_cell.angle_gamma   90.00
#
_symmetry.space_group_name_H-M   'P 1'
#
loop_
_entity.id
_entity.type
_entity.pdbx_description
1 polymer ?
#
loop_
_entity_poly.entity_id
_entity_poly.type
_entity_poly.pdbx_seq_one_letter_code
_entity_poly.pdbx_strand_id
1 'polypeptide(L)'
;MNQLNSETVRWIKSKPLFLVALLVLVAGLVGWLLQGGQTQQTATQWPAPLAQLKPDFEVTQPLPAQLKLDGDKVALGARLFSDVRLSLDDTISCASCHVLSAGGTDNRYRSVGVNGGVGSVNAPTVLNSGFNFVQFWDGRAASLEAQVEGPVNHPKEMAANWPLVLSKLGKDAAYAAAFSKLYADGITATNIKDVIATFERSLITPNSRFDKFLQGNAAALTAPEKHGYELFQTYGCASCHQGVNLGGNMFEKMGLMGDYFADRGNVTEADNGRFNVNHNPESLHEFRVPSLRNVALTAPYFHDGNAATLEEAIAVMAKYQLGRAMPAKDLNDIAAFLRSLTGELAGQPL
;
A
#
# COMPACT_ATOMS: atom_id res chain seq x y z
N MET A 1 -62.61 -11.30 13.85
CA MET A 1 -62.75 -11.81 15.22
C MET A 1 -62.78 -13.34 15.14
N ASN A 2 -61.60 -13.96 15.26
CA ASN A 2 -61.49 -15.41 15.26
C ASN A 2 -61.38 -15.90 16.71
N GLN A 3 -62.38 -16.71 17.11
CA GLN A 3 -62.38 -17.38 18.40
C GLN A 3 -61.24 -18.40 18.44
N LEU A 4 -60.32 -18.23 19.38
CA LEU A 4 -59.35 -19.26 19.73
C LEU A 4 -60.07 -20.45 20.29
N ASN A 5 -59.86 -21.62 19.70
CA ASN A 5 -60.53 -22.87 20.03
C ASN A 5 -60.27 -23.26 21.51
N SER A 6 -61.29 -23.67 22.23
CA SER A 6 -61.24 -23.98 23.66
C SER A 6 -60.24 -25.07 24.07
N GLU A 7 -59.84 -25.91 23.12
CA GLU A 7 -58.88 -26.97 23.35
C GLU A 7 -57.41 -26.42 23.49
N THR A 8 -57.05 -25.36 22.76
CA THR A 8 -55.72 -24.74 22.84
C THR A 8 -55.48 -24.09 24.21
N VAL A 9 -56.49 -23.47 24.75
CA VAL A 9 -56.48 -22.85 26.12
C VAL A 9 -56.38 -23.91 27.25
N ARG A 10 -56.94 -25.08 27.04
CA ARG A 10 -56.90 -26.18 28.02
C ARG A 10 -55.53 -26.87 28.05
N TRP A 11 -54.85 -26.97 26.91
CA TRP A 11 -53.52 -27.54 26.80
C TRP A 11 -52.44 -26.68 27.49
N ILE A 12 -52.55 -25.36 27.37
CA ILE A 12 -51.61 -24.39 28.01
C ILE A 12 -51.72 -24.42 29.54
N LYS A 13 -52.92 -24.67 30.10
CA LYS A 13 -53.11 -24.73 31.55
C LYS A 13 -52.64 -26.04 32.20
N SER A 14 -52.39 -27.07 31.40
CA SER A 14 -52.05 -28.41 31.94
C SER A 14 -50.53 -28.69 31.98
N LYS A 15 -49.69 -27.80 31.42
CA LYS A 15 -48.22 -28.02 31.39
C LYS A 15 -47.40 -26.74 31.65
N PRO A 16 -47.51 -26.15 32.86
CA PRO A 16 -46.73 -24.92 33.16
C PRO A 16 -45.22 -25.13 33.09
N LEU A 17 -44.74 -26.34 33.38
CA LEU A 17 -43.31 -26.68 33.27
C LEU A 17 -42.77 -26.63 31.81
N PHE A 18 -43.62 -26.91 30.83
CA PHE A 18 -43.21 -26.88 29.41
C PHE A 18 -43.05 -25.45 28.89
N LEU A 19 -43.89 -24.52 29.38
CA LEU A 19 -43.79 -23.10 29.04
C LEU A 19 -42.57 -22.45 29.67
N VAL A 20 -42.20 -22.80 30.89
CA VAL A 20 -40.99 -22.31 31.57
C VAL A 20 -39.74 -22.84 30.86
N ALA A 21 -39.71 -24.12 30.46
CA ALA A 21 -38.60 -24.69 29.72
C ALA A 21 -38.42 -24.04 28.33
N LEU A 22 -39.53 -23.73 27.64
CA LEU A 22 -39.47 -23.05 26.32
C LEU A 22 -38.99 -21.61 26.45
N LEU A 23 -39.42 -20.88 27.49
CA LEU A 23 -38.96 -19.52 27.77
C LEU A 23 -37.47 -19.46 28.14
N VAL A 24 -36.96 -20.45 28.89
CA VAL A 24 -35.55 -20.54 29.24
C VAL A 24 -34.69 -20.86 28.00
N LEU A 25 -35.19 -21.76 27.11
CA LEU A 25 -34.50 -22.07 25.84
C LEU A 25 -34.49 -20.89 24.88
N VAL A 26 -35.59 -20.14 24.76
CA VAL A 26 -35.66 -18.94 23.92
C VAL A 26 -34.79 -17.82 24.49
N ALA A 27 -34.76 -17.61 25.80
CA ALA A 27 -33.88 -16.65 26.45
C ALA A 27 -32.41 -17.04 26.32
N GLY A 28 -32.08 -18.35 26.40
CA GLY A 28 -30.72 -18.87 26.13
C GLY A 28 -30.30 -18.67 24.70
N LEU A 29 -31.18 -18.91 23.71
CA LEU A 29 -30.90 -18.72 22.28
C LEU A 29 -30.72 -17.24 21.94
N VAL A 30 -31.56 -16.37 22.48
CA VAL A 30 -31.42 -14.91 22.31
C VAL A 30 -30.15 -14.39 22.99
N GLY A 31 -29.82 -14.88 24.18
CA GLY A 31 -28.55 -14.56 24.86
C GLY A 31 -27.33 -15.03 24.06
N TRP A 32 -27.39 -16.23 23.46
CA TRP A 32 -26.32 -16.76 22.61
C TRP A 32 -26.19 -15.97 21.28
N LEU A 33 -27.30 -15.58 20.66
CA LEU A 33 -27.32 -14.73 19.47
C LEU A 33 -26.81 -13.31 19.76
N LEU A 34 -27.05 -12.78 20.95
CA LEU A 34 -26.55 -11.46 21.37
C LEU A 34 -25.07 -11.51 21.80
N GLN A 35 -24.56 -12.65 22.25
CA GLN A 35 -23.14 -12.84 22.58
C GLN A 35 -22.29 -13.30 21.38
N GLY A 36 -22.91 -13.89 20.34
CA GLY A 36 -22.23 -14.37 19.14
C GLY A 36 -21.81 -13.30 18.12
N GLY A 37 -22.09 -12.02 18.40
CA GLY A 37 -21.86 -10.91 17.46
C GLY A 37 -20.66 -10.02 17.75
N GLN A 38 -19.88 -10.27 18.79
CA GLN A 38 -18.61 -9.61 18.97
C GLN A 38 -17.49 -10.48 18.37
N THR A 39 -17.40 -10.50 17.03
CA THR A 39 -16.09 -10.63 16.43
C THR A 39 -15.27 -9.47 16.99
N GLN A 40 -14.39 -9.75 17.94
CA GLN A 40 -13.25 -8.86 18.16
C GLN A 40 -12.61 -8.69 16.77
N GLN A 41 -12.94 -7.58 16.11
CA GLN A 41 -12.02 -7.02 15.14
C GLN A 41 -10.72 -6.86 15.92
N THR A 42 -9.81 -7.80 15.76
CA THR A 42 -8.43 -7.60 16.14
C THR A 42 -8.07 -6.29 15.46
N ALA A 43 -7.93 -5.24 16.26
CA ALA A 43 -7.48 -3.96 15.77
C ALA A 43 -6.27 -4.28 14.91
N THR A 44 -6.36 -3.95 13.63
CA THR A 44 -5.28 -4.17 12.68
C THR A 44 -4.08 -3.48 13.30
N GLN A 45 -3.15 -4.28 13.82
CA GLN A 45 -1.96 -3.74 14.46
C GLN A 45 -1.16 -3.13 13.32
N TRP A 46 -1.24 -1.81 13.18
CA TRP A 46 -0.49 -1.07 12.17
C TRP A 46 0.98 -1.48 12.25
N PRO A 47 1.66 -1.61 11.12
CA PRO A 47 3.10 -1.86 11.11
C PRO A 47 3.80 -0.91 12.08
N ALA A 48 4.80 -1.40 12.80
CA ALA A 48 5.50 -0.65 13.84
C ALA A 48 5.90 0.81 13.47
N PRO A 49 6.23 1.14 12.20
CA PRO A 49 6.46 2.53 11.79
C PRO A 49 5.24 3.45 11.97
N LEU A 50 4.05 2.96 11.67
CA LEU A 50 2.82 3.76 11.82
C LEU A 50 2.41 3.95 13.28
N ALA A 51 2.74 3.00 14.16
CA ALA A 51 2.49 3.12 15.60
C ALA A 51 3.34 4.23 16.26
N GLN A 52 4.36 4.75 15.59
CA GLN A 52 5.19 5.86 16.07
C GLN A 52 4.65 7.23 15.65
N LEU A 53 3.67 7.27 14.74
CA LEU A 53 3.03 8.53 14.33
C LEU A 53 2.00 8.94 15.39
N LYS A 54 2.06 10.19 15.84
CA LYS A 54 1.00 10.74 16.68
C LYS A 54 -0.28 10.82 15.86
N PRO A 55 -1.45 10.49 16.42
CA PRO A 55 -2.75 10.65 15.77
C PRO A 55 -3.19 12.12 15.82
N ASP A 56 -2.39 13.03 15.26
CA ASP A 56 -2.78 14.40 15.07
C ASP A 56 -3.62 14.46 13.78
N PHE A 57 -4.78 15.10 13.85
CA PHE A 57 -5.76 15.23 12.75
C PHE A 57 -5.28 16.15 11.61
N GLU A 58 -3.97 16.33 11.45
CA GLU A 58 -3.45 17.10 10.32
C GLU A 58 -3.54 16.26 9.04
N VAL A 59 -4.11 16.87 7.99
CA VAL A 59 -4.31 16.24 6.67
C VAL A 59 -2.98 15.78 6.07
N THR A 60 -1.89 16.48 6.38
CA THR A 60 -0.53 16.14 5.95
C THR A 60 0.43 16.21 7.12
N GLN A 61 1.38 15.28 7.19
CA GLN A 61 2.37 15.20 8.26
C GLN A 61 3.77 15.05 7.68
N PRO A 62 4.81 15.60 8.34
CA PRO A 62 6.19 15.38 7.91
C PRO A 62 6.58 13.91 8.12
N LEU A 63 7.47 13.40 7.26
CA LEU A 63 8.09 12.10 7.50
C LEU A 63 8.93 12.12 8.78
N PRO A 64 8.96 11.04 9.56
CA PRO A 64 9.87 10.90 10.68
C PRO A 64 11.33 10.95 10.19
N ALA A 65 12.21 11.64 10.93
CA ALA A 65 13.61 11.76 10.55
C ALA A 65 14.34 10.40 10.52
N GLN A 66 13.89 9.45 11.34
CA GLN A 66 14.43 8.08 11.41
C GLN A 66 13.39 7.12 12.00
N LEU A 67 13.55 5.84 11.70
CA LEU A 67 12.80 4.75 12.31
C LEU A 67 13.73 3.91 13.19
N LYS A 68 13.21 3.42 14.31
CA LYS A 68 13.95 2.49 15.19
C LYS A 68 13.82 1.07 14.64
N LEU A 69 14.80 0.63 13.88
CA LEU A 69 14.88 -0.69 13.24
C LEU A 69 16.12 -1.45 13.71
N ASP A 70 16.09 -2.76 13.58
CA ASP A 70 17.26 -3.62 13.81
C ASP A 70 18.28 -3.42 12.67
N GLY A 71 19.43 -2.85 12.97
CA GLY A 71 20.48 -2.53 12.01
C GLY A 71 21.08 -3.76 11.30
N ASP A 72 21.20 -4.89 12.00
CA ASP A 72 21.69 -6.14 11.41
C ASP A 72 20.68 -6.70 10.40
N LYS A 73 19.36 -6.61 10.70
CA LYS A 73 18.31 -6.99 9.75
C LYS A 73 18.29 -6.06 8.53
N VAL A 74 18.40 -4.74 8.75
CA VAL A 74 18.48 -3.76 7.66
C VAL A 74 19.66 -4.08 6.74
N ALA A 75 20.86 -4.33 7.29
CA ALA A 75 22.05 -4.64 6.50
C ALA A 75 21.90 -5.95 5.71
N LEU A 76 21.33 -7.00 6.33
CA LEU A 76 21.09 -8.28 5.67
C LEU A 76 20.02 -8.15 4.59
N GLY A 77 18.95 -7.41 4.85
CA GLY A 77 17.88 -7.13 3.88
C GLY A 77 18.40 -6.34 2.67
N ALA A 78 19.27 -5.34 2.88
CA ALA A 78 19.90 -4.58 1.80
C ALA A 78 20.72 -5.47 0.86
N ARG A 79 21.45 -6.44 1.41
CA ARG A 79 22.19 -7.42 0.59
C ARG A 79 21.25 -8.28 -0.24
N LEU A 80 20.17 -8.79 0.37
CA LEU A 80 19.19 -9.63 -0.33
C LEU A 80 18.41 -8.82 -1.38
N PHE A 81 18.06 -7.58 -1.11
CA PHE A 81 17.37 -6.70 -2.06
C PHE A 81 18.14 -6.56 -3.38
N SER A 82 19.45 -6.66 -3.34
CA SER A 82 20.33 -6.58 -4.51
C SER A 82 20.80 -7.95 -5.02
N ASP A 83 20.36 -9.05 -4.38
CA ASP A 83 20.87 -10.39 -4.71
C ASP A 83 20.06 -11.04 -5.83
N VAL A 84 20.69 -11.23 -6.98
CA VAL A 84 20.06 -11.86 -8.15
C VAL A 84 19.68 -13.33 -7.94
N ARG A 85 20.25 -14.00 -6.95
CA ARG A 85 19.93 -15.40 -6.62
C ARG A 85 18.50 -15.61 -6.11
N LEU A 86 17.79 -14.52 -5.84
CA LEU A 86 16.35 -14.55 -5.57
C LEU A 86 15.52 -14.84 -6.85
N SER A 87 16.10 -14.72 -8.04
CA SER A 87 15.46 -15.07 -9.31
C SER A 87 15.82 -16.45 -9.83
N LEU A 88 15.07 -16.97 -10.79
CA LEU A 88 15.25 -18.30 -11.40
C LEU A 88 16.66 -18.51 -11.96
N ASP A 89 17.14 -17.54 -12.71
CA ASP A 89 18.33 -17.60 -13.56
C ASP A 89 19.48 -16.71 -13.07
N ASP A 90 19.38 -16.18 -11.85
CA ASP A 90 20.38 -15.27 -11.25
C ASP A 90 20.62 -13.99 -12.04
N THR A 91 19.59 -13.45 -12.71
CA THR A 91 19.70 -12.21 -13.52
C THR A 91 18.96 -11.03 -12.92
N ILE A 92 17.91 -11.25 -12.11
CA ILE A 92 17.00 -10.22 -11.60
C ILE A 92 17.05 -10.20 -10.06
N SER A 93 17.13 -9.01 -9.49
CA SER A 93 16.95 -8.73 -8.06
C SER A 93 15.83 -7.70 -7.86
N CYS A 94 15.46 -7.40 -6.61
CA CYS A 94 14.53 -6.30 -6.32
C CYS A 94 15.08 -4.96 -6.84
N ALA A 95 16.40 -4.72 -6.68
CA ALA A 95 17.09 -3.53 -7.18
C ALA A 95 17.05 -3.38 -8.70
N SER A 96 16.76 -4.45 -9.46
CA SER A 96 16.65 -4.37 -10.93
C SER A 96 15.43 -3.54 -11.39
N CYS A 97 14.33 -3.58 -10.61
CA CYS A 97 13.12 -2.82 -10.89
C CYS A 97 12.90 -1.66 -9.91
N HIS A 98 13.60 -1.66 -8.78
CA HIS A 98 13.49 -0.63 -7.74
C HIS A 98 14.85 0.03 -7.50
N VAL A 99 15.26 0.85 -8.48
CA VAL A 99 16.54 1.59 -8.43
C VAL A 99 16.42 2.75 -7.44
N LEU A 100 17.07 2.62 -6.29
CA LEU A 100 16.90 3.57 -5.17
C LEU A 100 17.27 5.01 -5.56
N SER A 101 18.34 5.20 -6.38
CA SER A 101 18.75 6.51 -6.87
C SER A 101 17.85 7.09 -7.97
N ALA A 102 16.90 6.29 -8.49
CA ALA A 102 15.92 6.72 -9.49
C ALA A 102 14.49 6.80 -8.88
N GLY A 103 14.39 7.21 -7.62
CA GLY A 103 13.12 7.33 -6.94
C GLY A 103 12.54 5.99 -6.48
N GLY A 104 13.32 4.89 -6.45
CA GLY A 104 12.86 3.56 -6.00
C GLY A 104 12.01 2.81 -7.03
N THR A 105 12.12 3.17 -8.30
CA THR A 105 11.47 2.54 -9.47
C THR A 105 12.48 2.38 -10.58
N ASP A 106 12.13 1.72 -11.70
CA ASP A 106 12.99 1.62 -12.89
C ASP A 106 12.67 2.69 -13.96
N ASN A 107 11.72 3.57 -13.68
CA ASN A 107 11.26 4.64 -14.58
C ASN A 107 10.82 4.12 -15.97
N ARG A 108 10.31 2.90 -16.04
CA ARG A 108 9.80 2.27 -17.26
C ARG A 108 8.30 2.19 -17.24
N TYR A 109 7.71 2.18 -18.42
CA TYR A 109 6.29 1.90 -18.61
C TYR A 109 5.90 0.55 -17.97
N ARG A 110 6.74 -0.48 -18.17
CA ARG A 110 6.65 -1.82 -17.57
C ARG A 110 8.04 -2.35 -17.29
N SER A 111 8.24 -2.94 -16.13
CA SER A 111 9.49 -3.62 -15.79
C SER A 111 9.70 -4.88 -16.61
N VAL A 112 10.97 -5.25 -16.80
CA VAL A 112 11.36 -6.46 -17.53
C VAL A 112 12.03 -7.42 -16.54
N GLY A 113 11.46 -8.59 -16.39
CA GLY A 113 11.97 -9.66 -15.54
C GLY A 113 12.75 -10.73 -16.28
N VAL A 114 12.86 -11.91 -15.67
CA VAL A 114 13.58 -13.07 -16.26
C VAL A 114 13.08 -13.43 -17.65
N ASN A 115 13.97 -13.89 -18.51
CA ASN A 115 13.67 -14.28 -19.89
C ASN A 115 12.96 -13.17 -20.71
N GLY A 116 13.13 -11.90 -20.36
CA GLY A 116 12.47 -10.78 -21.03
C GLY A 116 10.98 -10.67 -20.73
N GLY A 117 10.48 -11.31 -19.68
CA GLY A 117 9.09 -11.22 -19.24
C GLY A 117 8.70 -9.77 -18.91
N VAL A 118 7.61 -9.27 -19.49
CA VAL A 118 7.14 -7.89 -19.28
C VAL A 118 6.02 -7.90 -18.24
N GLY A 119 6.17 -7.09 -17.20
CA GLY A 119 5.18 -6.90 -16.14
C GLY A 119 3.85 -6.34 -16.66
N SER A 120 2.79 -6.49 -15.87
CA SER A 120 1.44 -6.02 -16.22
C SER A 120 1.15 -4.60 -15.76
N VAL A 121 1.92 -4.08 -14.79
CA VAL A 121 1.74 -2.75 -14.20
C VAL A 121 3.07 -2.01 -14.12
N ASN A 122 3.01 -0.70 -13.99
CA ASN A 122 4.16 0.14 -13.64
C ASN A 122 4.66 -0.20 -12.24
N ALA A 123 5.98 -0.30 -12.05
CA ALA A 123 6.59 -0.58 -10.76
C ALA A 123 6.40 0.61 -9.80
N PRO A 124 5.64 0.50 -8.72
CA PRO A 124 5.52 1.57 -7.75
C PRO A 124 6.84 1.74 -6.99
N THR A 125 7.09 2.94 -6.48
CA THR A 125 8.28 3.18 -5.66
C THR A 125 8.29 2.31 -4.39
N VAL A 126 9.47 1.82 -4.01
CA VAL A 126 9.73 1.18 -2.71
C VAL A 126 10.06 2.21 -1.61
N LEU A 127 10.37 3.46 -2.00
CA LEU A 127 10.65 4.52 -1.02
C LEU A 127 9.37 4.85 -0.26
N ASN A 128 9.48 4.91 1.07
CA ASN A 128 8.38 5.13 1.99
C ASN A 128 7.26 4.06 1.95
N SER A 129 7.48 2.92 1.28
CA SER A 129 6.48 1.84 1.15
C SER A 129 6.04 1.25 2.50
N GLY A 130 6.89 1.35 3.54
CA GLY A 130 6.56 0.96 4.90
C GLY A 130 5.39 1.72 5.54
N PHE A 131 5.01 2.88 4.99
CA PHE A 131 3.85 3.66 5.44
C PHE A 131 2.56 3.34 4.67
N ASN A 132 2.61 2.50 3.65
CA ASN A 132 1.42 2.04 2.96
C ASN A 132 0.65 1.02 3.81
N PHE A 133 -0.67 1.13 3.88
CA PHE A 133 -1.51 0.21 4.66
C PHE A 133 -1.62 -1.19 4.02
N VAL A 134 -1.42 -1.28 2.71
CA VAL A 134 -1.31 -2.52 1.91
C VAL A 134 -0.30 -2.31 0.78
N GLN A 135 0.18 -3.39 0.17
CA GLN A 135 1.15 -3.33 -0.92
C GLN A 135 0.52 -3.74 -2.26
N PHE A 136 1.18 -3.39 -3.37
CA PHE A 136 0.70 -3.40 -4.75
C PHE A 136 -0.37 -2.35 -5.07
N TRP A 137 -0.65 -2.15 -6.35
CA TRP A 137 -1.69 -1.25 -6.82
C TRP A 137 -3.09 -1.71 -6.41
N ASP A 138 -3.34 -3.02 -6.46
CA ASP A 138 -4.60 -3.68 -6.12
C ASP A 138 -4.74 -4.03 -4.62
N GLY A 139 -3.69 -3.84 -3.84
CA GLY A 139 -3.68 -4.09 -2.39
C GLY A 139 -3.75 -5.56 -2.01
N ARG A 140 -3.30 -6.48 -2.89
CA ARG A 140 -3.36 -7.92 -2.64
C ARG A 140 -2.43 -8.43 -1.53
N ALA A 141 -1.43 -7.65 -1.12
CA ALA A 141 -0.54 -8.00 -0.02
C ALA A 141 -0.75 -7.07 1.18
N ALA A 142 -1.02 -7.66 2.35
CA ALA A 142 -1.33 -6.94 3.58
C ALA A 142 -0.10 -6.33 4.27
N SER A 143 1.11 -6.74 3.91
CA SER A 143 2.37 -6.25 4.49
C SER A 143 3.51 -6.30 3.49
N LEU A 144 4.66 -5.73 3.84
CA LEU A 144 5.88 -5.84 3.03
C LEU A 144 6.36 -7.28 2.96
N GLU A 145 6.29 -8.05 4.06
CA GLU A 145 6.66 -9.47 4.09
C GLU A 145 5.79 -10.30 3.12
N ALA A 146 4.49 -10.01 3.09
CA ALA A 146 3.57 -10.67 2.16
C ALA A 146 3.83 -10.24 0.70
N GLN A 147 4.29 -9.00 0.50
CA GLN A 147 4.58 -8.47 -0.84
C GLN A 147 5.72 -9.22 -1.53
N VAL A 148 6.78 -9.59 -0.79
CA VAL A 148 7.96 -10.29 -1.34
C VAL A 148 7.58 -11.60 -2.06
N GLU A 149 6.48 -12.25 -1.65
CA GLU A 149 5.96 -13.45 -2.31
C GLU A 149 5.63 -13.22 -3.79
N GLY A 150 5.07 -12.05 -4.11
CA GLY A 150 4.62 -11.72 -5.47
C GLY A 150 5.76 -11.81 -6.48
N PRO A 151 6.75 -10.90 -6.46
CA PRO A 151 7.82 -10.85 -7.44
C PRO A 151 8.67 -12.13 -7.47
N VAL A 152 8.95 -12.74 -6.33
CA VAL A 152 9.77 -13.97 -6.28
C VAL A 152 9.12 -15.10 -7.08
N ASN A 153 7.81 -15.30 -6.94
CA ASN A 153 7.09 -16.39 -7.59
C ASN A 153 6.53 -16.02 -8.97
N HIS A 154 6.49 -14.73 -9.35
CA HIS A 154 5.83 -14.31 -10.57
C HIS A 154 6.64 -14.65 -11.82
N PRO A 155 6.06 -15.38 -12.81
CA PRO A 155 6.80 -15.93 -13.96
C PRO A 155 7.38 -14.86 -14.90
N LYS A 156 6.87 -13.62 -14.86
CA LYS A 156 7.35 -12.49 -15.66
C LYS A 156 8.25 -11.53 -14.86
N GLU A 157 8.54 -11.84 -13.59
CA GLU A 157 9.40 -11.04 -12.72
C GLU A 157 10.64 -11.86 -12.35
N MET A 158 10.67 -12.51 -11.19
CA MET A 158 11.83 -13.29 -10.74
C MET A 158 11.68 -14.79 -11.06
N ALA A 159 10.48 -15.31 -11.32
CA ALA A 159 10.13 -16.68 -11.72
C ALA A 159 10.77 -17.79 -10.87
N ALA A 160 11.08 -17.51 -9.60
CA ALA A 160 11.68 -18.46 -8.68
C ALA A 160 10.61 -19.16 -7.82
N ASN A 161 11.05 -19.86 -6.81
CA ASN A 161 10.24 -20.38 -5.70
C ASN A 161 11.14 -20.54 -4.46
N TRP A 162 10.52 -20.63 -3.30
CA TRP A 162 11.29 -20.68 -2.04
C TRP A 162 12.24 -21.86 -1.93
N PRO A 163 11.90 -23.11 -2.32
CA PRO A 163 12.87 -24.22 -2.31
C PRO A 163 14.13 -23.91 -3.13
N LEU A 164 14.00 -23.30 -4.30
CA LEU A 164 15.13 -22.91 -5.13
C LEU A 164 15.97 -21.80 -4.47
N VAL A 165 15.32 -20.74 -3.99
CA VAL A 165 15.99 -19.62 -3.31
C VAL A 165 16.76 -20.14 -2.08
N LEU A 166 16.13 -20.95 -1.22
CA LEU A 166 16.76 -21.51 -0.05
C LEU A 166 17.96 -22.42 -0.41
N SER A 167 17.85 -23.21 -1.49
CA SER A 167 18.95 -24.04 -1.99
C SER A 167 20.14 -23.21 -2.46
N LYS A 168 19.89 -22.04 -3.09
CA LYS A 168 20.97 -21.14 -3.57
C LYS A 168 21.64 -20.42 -2.41
N LEU A 169 20.86 -19.77 -1.54
CA LEU A 169 21.38 -18.98 -0.43
C LEU A 169 22.02 -19.87 0.67
N GLY A 170 21.50 -21.07 0.89
CA GLY A 170 22.04 -22.02 1.87
C GLY A 170 23.45 -22.51 1.56
N LYS A 171 23.92 -22.36 0.31
CA LYS A 171 25.30 -22.68 -0.08
C LYS A 171 26.30 -21.56 0.29
N ASP A 172 25.80 -20.40 0.69
CA ASP A 172 26.62 -19.25 1.05
C ASP A 172 26.83 -19.20 2.57
N ALA A 173 28.04 -19.53 3.02
CA ALA A 173 28.41 -19.54 4.43
C ALA A 173 28.22 -18.16 5.09
N ALA A 174 28.36 -17.06 4.35
CA ALA A 174 28.18 -15.71 4.88
C ALA A 174 26.71 -15.42 5.16
N TYR A 175 25.79 -15.90 4.31
CA TYR A 175 24.34 -15.82 4.60
C TYR A 175 23.97 -16.74 5.75
N ALA A 176 24.45 -17.99 5.76
CA ALA A 176 24.18 -18.93 6.85
C ALA A 176 24.58 -18.32 8.22
N ALA A 177 25.78 -17.76 8.32
CA ALA A 177 26.24 -17.08 9.53
C ALA A 177 25.41 -15.86 9.91
N ALA A 178 25.06 -15.00 8.92
CA ALA A 178 24.27 -13.81 9.18
C ALA A 178 22.85 -14.14 9.67
N PHE A 179 22.19 -15.11 9.05
CA PHE A 179 20.87 -15.57 9.48
C PHE A 179 20.91 -16.26 10.85
N SER A 180 21.88 -17.13 11.12
CA SER A 180 22.00 -17.80 12.43
C SER A 180 22.27 -16.83 13.59
N LYS A 181 22.85 -15.66 13.32
CA LYS A 181 23.00 -14.59 14.32
C LYS A 181 21.64 -13.95 14.69
N LEU A 182 20.73 -13.87 13.74
CA LEU A 182 19.44 -13.16 13.89
C LEU A 182 18.28 -14.09 14.23
N TYR A 183 18.34 -15.33 13.78
CA TYR A 183 17.23 -16.29 13.87
C TYR A 183 17.73 -17.67 14.27
N ALA A 184 17.08 -18.26 15.27
CA ALA A 184 17.45 -19.59 15.77
C ALA A 184 17.28 -20.71 14.73
N ASP A 185 16.35 -20.54 13.79
CA ASP A 185 16.03 -21.44 12.69
C ASP A 185 16.80 -21.13 11.38
N GLY A 186 17.68 -20.14 11.40
CA GLY A 186 18.56 -19.81 10.29
C GLY A 186 17.87 -19.28 9.05
N ILE A 187 18.26 -19.76 7.87
CA ILE A 187 17.73 -19.32 6.58
C ILE A 187 16.38 -20.00 6.31
N THR A 188 15.29 -19.26 6.39
CA THR A 188 13.94 -19.70 6.01
C THR A 188 13.29 -18.65 5.10
N ALA A 189 12.27 -19.03 4.36
CA ALA A 189 11.51 -18.09 3.54
C ALA A 189 10.92 -16.94 4.39
N THR A 190 10.46 -17.26 5.60
CA THR A 190 9.92 -16.26 6.53
C THR A 190 10.98 -15.27 6.96
N ASN A 191 12.18 -15.74 7.32
CA ASN A 191 13.27 -14.88 7.76
C ASN A 191 13.85 -14.03 6.63
N ILE A 192 13.90 -14.57 5.40
CA ILE A 192 14.27 -13.80 4.20
C ILE A 192 13.28 -12.65 3.98
N LYS A 193 11.99 -12.94 4.02
CA LYS A 193 10.93 -11.93 3.87
C LYS A 193 11.00 -10.85 4.97
N ASP A 194 11.24 -11.25 6.22
CA ASP A 194 11.35 -10.31 7.34
C ASP A 194 12.53 -9.36 7.20
N VAL A 195 13.72 -9.84 6.81
CA VAL A 195 14.87 -8.93 6.65
C VAL A 195 14.73 -8.02 5.42
N ILE A 196 14.16 -8.51 4.30
CA ILE A 196 13.87 -7.67 3.13
C ILE A 196 12.86 -6.58 3.52
N ALA A 197 11.76 -6.94 4.16
CA ALA A 197 10.74 -5.99 4.63
C ALA A 197 11.32 -4.99 5.65
N THR A 198 12.23 -5.42 6.53
CA THR A 198 12.91 -4.53 7.48
C THR A 198 13.81 -3.52 6.75
N PHE A 199 14.51 -3.95 5.71
CA PHE A 199 15.27 -3.04 4.85
C PHE A 199 14.34 -2.06 4.11
N GLU A 200 13.26 -2.52 3.50
CA GLU A 200 12.31 -1.64 2.82
C GLU A 200 11.68 -0.60 3.76
N ARG A 201 11.40 -0.97 5.03
CA ARG A 201 10.99 0.01 6.06
C ARG A 201 12.05 1.07 6.34
N SER A 202 13.32 0.76 6.17
CA SER A 202 14.41 1.75 6.35
C SER A 202 14.50 2.77 5.20
N LEU A 203 13.86 2.50 4.06
CA LEU A 203 13.88 3.35 2.87
C LEU A 203 12.94 4.55 3.01
N ILE A 204 13.07 5.31 4.09
CA ILE A 204 12.34 6.56 4.30
C ILE A 204 13.12 7.73 3.70
N THR A 205 12.39 8.74 3.23
CA THR A 205 12.97 9.91 2.58
C THR A 205 12.53 11.23 3.26
N PRO A 206 12.94 11.47 4.51
CA PRO A 206 12.62 12.70 5.22
C PRO A 206 13.32 13.91 4.62
N ASN A 207 13.15 15.07 5.28
CA ASN A 207 13.84 16.33 4.99
C ASN A 207 13.50 16.95 3.64
N SER A 208 12.41 16.55 3.00
CA SER A 208 11.91 17.28 1.84
C SER A 208 11.67 18.77 2.20
N ARG A 209 11.65 19.65 1.20
CA ARG A 209 11.33 21.06 1.45
C ARG A 209 9.93 21.20 2.07
N PHE A 210 8.99 20.33 1.68
CA PHE A 210 7.67 20.29 2.28
C PHE A 210 7.69 19.81 3.74
N ASP A 211 8.51 18.81 4.10
CA ASP A 211 8.68 18.40 5.51
C ASP A 211 9.20 19.56 6.37
N LYS A 212 10.20 20.27 5.88
CA LYS A 212 10.76 21.46 6.56
C LYS A 212 9.70 22.56 6.73
N PHE A 213 8.84 22.74 5.73
CA PHE A 213 7.70 23.68 5.81
C PHE A 213 6.69 23.25 6.89
N LEU A 214 6.29 21.99 6.91
CA LEU A 214 5.38 21.44 7.93
C LEU A 214 5.97 21.53 9.36
N GLN A 215 7.29 21.52 9.48
CA GLN A 215 8.02 21.70 10.74
C GLN A 215 8.18 23.18 11.15
N GLY A 216 7.54 24.11 10.43
CA GLY A 216 7.50 25.53 10.75
C GLY A 216 8.49 26.41 9.97
N ASN A 217 9.32 25.85 9.08
CA ASN A 217 10.19 26.67 8.23
C ASN A 217 9.42 27.21 7.02
N ALA A 218 8.75 28.33 7.18
CA ALA A 218 7.97 28.96 6.13
C ALA A 218 8.81 29.34 4.88
N ALA A 219 10.14 29.51 5.00
CA ALA A 219 11.01 29.83 3.91
C ALA A 219 11.43 28.61 3.06
N ALA A 220 11.10 27.39 3.52
CA ALA A 220 11.46 26.15 2.81
C ALA A 220 10.75 25.97 1.47
N LEU A 221 9.57 26.60 1.30
CA LEU A 221 8.82 26.60 0.05
C LEU A 221 8.84 27.97 -0.61
N THR A 222 8.96 27.98 -1.94
CA THR A 222 8.78 29.15 -2.79
C THR A 222 7.31 29.59 -2.86
N ALA A 223 7.02 30.78 -3.35
CA ALA A 223 5.64 31.27 -3.50
C ALA A 223 4.77 30.37 -4.42
N PRO A 224 5.25 29.90 -5.61
CA PRO A 224 4.51 28.94 -6.42
C PRO A 224 4.20 27.61 -5.70
N GLU A 225 5.15 27.08 -4.92
CA GLU A 225 4.97 25.83 -4.18
C GLU A 225 3.95 25.95 -3.05
N LYS A 226 3.94 27.08 -2.34
CA LYS A 226 2.92 27.36 -1.33
C LYS A 226 1.54 27.49 -1.95
N HIS A 227 1.43 28.25 -3.03
CA HIS A 227 0.17 28.39 -3.78
C HIS A 227 -0.29 27.03 -4.34
N GLY A 228 0.66 26.20 -4.86
CA GLY A 228 0.36 24.84 -5.29
C GLY A 228 -0.15 23.94 -4.16
N TYR A 229 0.35 24.08 -2.94
CA TYR A 229 -0.16 23.37 -1.76
C TYR A 229 -1.57 23.85 -1.37
N GLU A 230 -1.83 25.15 -1.40
CA GLU A 230 -3.16 25.71 -1.18
C GLU A 230 -4.17 25.20 -2.23
N LEU A 231 -3.76 25.16 -3.51
CA LEU A 231 -4.57 24.59 -4.59
C LEU A 231 -4.81 23.09 -4.41
N PHE A 232 -3.78 22.32 -4.01
CA PHE A 232 -3.90 20.89 -3.72
C PHE A 232 -4.97 20.62 -2.65
N GLN A 233 -5.06 21.47 -1.63
CA GLN A 233 -6.10 21.39 -0.61
C GLN A 233 -7.46 21.84 -1.13
N THR A 234 -7.55 23.02 -1.76
CA THR A 234 -8.82 23.65 -2.19
C THR A 234 -9.46 22.94 -3.36
N TYR A 235 -8.70 22.33 -4.26
CA TYR A 235 -9.22 21.44 -5.30
C TYR A 235 -9.69 20.09 -4.76
N GLY A 236 -9.31 19.71 -3.53
CA GLY A 236 -9.73 18.49 -2.88
C GLY A 236 -8.80 17.28 -3.11
N CYS A 237 -7.59 17.46 -3.66
CA CYS A 237 -6.62 16.38 -3.84
C CYS A 237 -6.25 15.73 -2.50
N ALA A 238 -6.17 16.55 -1.43
CA ALA A 238 -5.86 16.12 -0.08
C ALA A 238 -6.92 15.22 0.56
N SER A 239 -8.12 15.05 -0.02
CA SER A 239 -9.11 14.11 0.49
C SER A 239 -8.69 12.64 0.32
N CYS A 240 -7.90 12.34 -0.72
CA CYS A 240 -7.37 11.01 -0.99
C CYS A 240 -5.84 10.94 -0.73
N HIS A 241 -5.11 12.00 -1.08
CA HIS A 241 -3.67 12.10 -0.89
C HIS A 241 -3.34 12.80 0.43
N GLN A 242 -3.43 12.08 1.53
CA GLN A 242 -3.30 12.59 2.90
C GLN A 242 -2.33 11.76 3.75
N GLY A 243 -2.13 12.21 5.00
CA GLY A 243 -1.26 11.56 5.97
C GLY A 243 0.22 11.78 5.69
N VAL A 244 1.06 11.00 6.39
CA VAL A 244 2.52 11.09 6.33
C VAL A 244 3.08 10.84 4.92
N ASN A 245 2.43 9.93 4.18
CA ASN A 245 2.87 9.49 2.86
C ASN A 245 2.15 10.24 1.71
N LEU A 246 1.25 11.17 2.02
CA LEU A 246 0.35 11.82 1.06
C LEU A 246 -0.30 10.78 0.12
N GLY A 247 -0.91 9.77 0.71
CA GLY A 247 -1.49 8.59 0.09
C GLY A 247 -1.05 7.31 0.78
N GLY A 248 -1.31 6.16 0.18
CA GLY A 248 -0.95 4.85 0.73
C GLY A 248 -1.83 4.37 1.89
N ASN A 249 -2.91 5.06 2.22
CA ASN A 249 -3.74 4.83 3.40
C ASN A 249 -5.20 4.49 3.10
N MET A 250 -5.59 4.45 1.82
CA MET A 250 -6.94 4.10 1.39
C MET A 250 -6.94 3.53 -0.02
N PHE A 251 -8.07 2.94 -0.40
CA PHE A 251 -8.41 2.64 -1.78
C PHE A 251 -9.29 3.74 -2.35
N GLU A 252 -9.16 3.98 -3.66
CA GLU A 252 -10.07 4.86 -4.38
C GLU A 252 -10.25 4.40 -5.82
N LYS A 253 -11.44 4.62 -6.35
CA LYS A 253 -11.78 4.31 -7.73
C LYS A 253 -11.15 5.32 -8.68
N MET A 254 -10.42 4.84 -9.68
CA MET A 254 -9.93 5.70 -10.76
C MET A 254 -11.09 6.09 -11.68
N GLY A 255 -11.39 7.38 -11.75
CA GLY A 255 -12.46 7.89 -12.59
C GLY A 255 -13.79 8.11 -11.86
N LEU A 256 -13.77 8.74 -10.68
CA LEU A 256 -14.97 9.11 -9.91
C LEU A 256 -15.94 10.03 -10.68
N MET A 257 -15.39 10.96 -11.49
CA MET A 257 -16.15 11.99 -12.20
C MET A 257 -16.15 11.81 -13.71
N GLY A 258 -15.56 10.73 -14.23
CA GLY A 258 -15.52 10.42 -15.65
C GLY A 258 -14.89 9.08 -15.91
N ASP A 259 -15.26 8.40 -16.99
CA ASP A 259 -14.76 7.07 -17.32
C ASP A 259 -13.37 7.15 -17.97
N TYR A 260 -12.33 7.13 -17.14
CA TYR A 260 -10.93 7.14 -17.58
C TYR A 260 -10.62 5.96 -18.51
N PHE A 261 -11.13 4.78 -18.21
CA PHE A 261 -10.79 3.56 -18.96
C PHE A 261 -11.47 3.51 -20.32
N ALA A 262 -12.72 3.98 -20.42
CA ALA A 262 -13.40 4.11 -21.71
C ALA A 262 -12.71 5.15 -22.61
N ASP A 263 -12.34 6.32 -22.07
CA ASP A 263 -11.67 7.38 -22.82
C ASP A 263 -10.25 6.99 -23.26
N ARG A 264 -9.50 6.30 -22.38
CA ARG A 264 -8.16 5.80 -22.68
C ARG A 264 -8.19 4.64 -23.69
N GLY A 265 -9.16 3.77 -23.59
CA GLY A 265 -9.24 2.51 -24.36
C GLY A 265 -8.25 1.44 -23.91
N ASN A 266 -8.16 0.35 -24.68
CA ASN A 266 -7.21 -0.77 -24.45
C ASN A 266 -7.24 -1.29 -23.00
N VAL A 267 -8.43 -1.51 -22.44
CA VAL A 267 -8.63 -2.01 -21.09
C VAL A 267 -8.05 -3.41 -20.93
N THR A 268 -7.28 -3.64 -19.89
CA THR A 268 -6.61 -4.90 -19.56
C THR A 268 -7.09 -5.44 -18.21
N GLU A 269 -6.75 -6.68 -17.87
CA GLU A 269 -7.04 -7.24 -16.55
C GLU A 269 -6.45 -6.41 -15.40
N ALA A 270 -5.28 -5.79 -15.60
CA ALA A 270 -4.65 -4.93 -14.59
C ALA A 270 -5.50 -3.70 -14.24
N ASP A 271 -6.32 -3.23 -15.16
CA ASP A 271 -7.22 -2.09 -14.98
C ASP A 271 -8.40 -2.39 -14.03
N ASN A 272 -8.72 -3.66 -13.82
CA ASN A 272 -9.75 -4.04 -12.86
C ASN A 272 -9.37 -3.70 -11.41
N GLY A 273 -8.07 -3.50 -11.13
CA GLY A 273 -7.59 -3.10 -9.81
C GLY A 273 -7.96 -4.11 -8.71
N ARG A 274 -8.53 -3.61 -7.61
CA ARG A 274 -8.90 -4.41 -6.44
C ARG A 274 -9.97 -5.48 -6.73
N PHE A 275 -10.78 -5.31 -7.78
CA PHE A 275 -11.72 -6.35 -8.21
C PHE A 275 -11.01 -7.69 -8.46
N ASN A 276 -9.78 -7.69 -8.99
CA ASN A 276 -9.00 -8.92 -9.19
C ASN A 276 -8.68 -9.67 -7.88
N VAL A 277 -8.78 -9.00 -6.74
CA VAL A 277 -8.46 -9.56 -5.42
C VAL A 277 -9.71 -10.06 -4.70
N ASN A 278 -10.78 -9.26 -4.71
CA ASN A 278 -11.97 -9.54 -3.88
C ASN A 278 -13.23 -9.93 -4.68
N HIS A 279 -13.19 -9.81 -6.01
CA HIS A 279 -14.29 -10.09 -6.93
C HIS A 279 -15.60 -9.34 -6.60
N ASN A 280 -15.49 -8.22 -5.85
CA ASN A 280 -16.62 -7.34 -5.59
C ASN A 280 -16.77 -6.35 -6.77
N PRO A 281 -17.91 -6.33 -7.49
CA PRO A 281 -18.13 -5.41 -8.60
C PRO A 281 -17.95 -3.92 -8.25
N GLU A 282 -18.20 -3.54 -7.00
CA GLU A 282 -18.01 -2.16 -6.55
C GLU A 282 -16.54 -1.76 -6.47
N SER A 283 -15.64 -2.74 -6.36
CA SER A 283 -14.18 -2.53 -6.36
C SER A 283 -13.55 -2.50 -7.76
N LEU A 284 -14.38 -2.52 -8.82
CA LEU A 284 -13.87 -2.40 -10.18
C LEU A 284 -13.20 -1.03 -10.38
N HIS A 285 -11.96 -1.06 -10.90
CA HIS A 285 -11.12 0.13 -11.09
C HIS A 285 -10.69 0.82 -9.79
N GLU A 286 -10.80 0.14 -8.65
CA GLU A 286 -10.33 0.64 -7.36
C GLU A 286 -8.85 0.28 -7.17
N PHE A 287 -8.05 1.25 -6.75
CA PHE A 287 -6.61 1.09 -6.50
C PHE A 287 -6.24 1.67 -5.15
N ARG A 288 -5.17 1.14 -4.55
CA ARG A 288 -4.54 1.84 -3.45
C ARG A 288 -4.07 3.21 -3.94
N VAL A 289 -4.52 4.28 -3.27
CA VAL A 289 -4.06 5.64 -3.57
C VAL A 289 -2.54 5.67 -3.41
N PRO A 290 -1.77 6.01 -4.45
CA PRO A 290 -0.31 5.98 -4.36
C PRO A 290 0.21 7.11 -3.48
N SER A 291 1.38 6.90 -2.87
CA SER A 291 2.15 7.96 -2.22
C SER A 291 2.53 9.05 -3.23
N LEU A 292 2.51 10.30 -2.80
CA LEU A 292 3.05 11.42 -3.58
C LEU A 292 4.47 11.83 -3.14
N ARG A 293 5.01 11.19 -2.09
CA ARG A 293 6.42 11.42 -1.72
C ARG A 293 7.33 10.99 -2.87
N ASN A 294 8.28 11.85 -3.24
CA ASN A 294 9.21 11.67 -4.35
C ASN A 294 8.55 11.51 -5.73
N VAL A 295 7.26 11.85 -5.88
CA VAL A 295 6.49 11.60 -7.11
C VAL A 295 7.13 12.23 -8.35
N ALA A 296 7.87 13.33 -8.21
CA ALA A 296 8.58 13.97 -9.31
C ALA A 296 9.68 13.10 -9.95
N LEU A 297 10.13 12.02 -9.27
CA LEU A 297 11.18 11.12 -9.71
C LEU A 297 10.66 9.83 -10.35
N THR A 298 9.34 9.58 -10.32
CA THR A 298 8.75 8.26 -10.58
C THR A 298 7.91 8.20 -11.85
N ALA A 299 8.19 9.05 -12.83
CA ALA A 299 7.56 8.95 -14.16
C ALA A 299 7.94 7.60 -14.83
N PRO A 300 7.05 7.02 -15.65
CA PRO A 300 5.68 7.44 -15.98
C PRO A 300 4.68 7.08 -14.88
N TYR A 301 3.52 7.73 -14.89
CA TYR A 301 2.55 7.71 -13.79
C TYR A 301 1.37 6.76 -14.03
N PHE A 302 0.64 6.46 -12.95
CA PHE A 302 -0.45 5.50 -12.82
C PHE A 302 0.00 4.04 -12.88
N HIS A 303 -0.92 3.12 -12.57
CA HIS A 303 -0.68 1.69 -12.63
C HIS A 303 -0.34 1.20 -14.05
N ASP A 304 -0.83 1.93 -15.04
CA ASP A 304 -0.63 1.63 -16.47
C ASP A 304 0.55 2.41 -17.09
N GLY A 305 1.15 3.36 -16.35
CA GLY A 305 2.24 4.21 -16.85
C GLY A 305 1.81 5.18 -17.95
N ASN A 306 0.51 5.47 -18.11
CA ASN A 306 -0.01 6.15 -19.29
C ASN A 306 0.17 7.68 -19.27
N ALA A 307 0.61 8.28 -18.17
CA ALA A 307 0.99 9.69 -18.13
C ALA A 307 2.52 9.81 -18.07
N ALA A 308 3.12 10.44 -19.07
CA ALA A 308 4.58 10.55 -19.20
C ALA A 308 5.16 11.64 -18.30
N THR A 309 4.38 12.68 -18.00
CA THR A 309 4.81 13.82 -17.20
C THR A 309 3.92 14.03 -15.98
N LEU A 310 4.48 14.70 -14.97
CA LEU A 310 3.73 15.03 -13.74
C LEU A 310 2.53 15.93 -14.06
N GLU A 311 2.69 16.86 -14.98
CA GLU A 311 1.65 17.77 -15.44
C GLU A 311 0.51 17.01 -16.13
N GLU A 312 0.81 16.01 -16.96
CA GLU A 312 -0.20 15.13 -17.57
C GLU A 312 -0.95 14.34 -16.49
N ALA A 313 -0.24 13.79 -15.50
CA ALA A 313 -0.86 13.06 -14.40
C ALA A 313 -1.82 13.96 -13.59
N ILE A 314 -1.41 15.21 -13.28
CA ILE A 314 -2.28 16.18 -12.59
C ILE A 314 -3.51 16.52 -13.45
N ALA A 315 -3.35 16.73 -14.76
CA ALA A 315 -4.45 17.02 -15.67
C ALA A 315 -5.46 15.84 -15.75
N VAL A 316 -4.98 14.61 -15.78
CA VAL A 316 -5.81 13.38 -15.72
C VAL A 316 -6.57 13.33 -14.41
N MET A 317 -5.91 13.55 -13.26
CA MET A 317 -6.58 13.61 -11.95
C MET A 317 -7.64 14.72 -11.91
N ALA A 318 -7.33 15.92 -12.41
CA ALA A 318 -8.30 17.02 -12.48
C ALA A 318 -9.54 16.64 -13.29
N LYS A 319 -9.36 16.02 -14.46
CA LYS A 319 -10.47 15.61 -15.32
C LYS A 319 -11.30 14.48 -14.73
N TYR A 320 -10.66 13.40 -14.31
CA TYR A 320 -11.38 12.15 -14.00
C TYR A 320 -11.71 11.97 -12.51
N GLN A 321 -10.92 12.54 -11.59
CA GLN A 321 -11.22 12.47 -10.15
C GLN A 321 -12.00 13.70 -9.66
N LEU A 322 -11.76 14.89 -10.23
CA LEU A 322 -12.38 16.14 -9.79
C LEU A 322 -13.45 16.66 -10.77
N GLY A 323 -13.57 16.08 -11.96
CA GLY A 323 -14.58 16.45 -12.97
C GLY A 323 -14.41 17.86 -13.53
N ARG A 324 -13.19 18.40 -13.59
CA ARG A 324 -12.93 19.76 -14.02
C ARG A 324 -11.66 19.91 -14.87
N ALA A 325 -11.66 20.90 -15.75
CA ALA A 325 -10.44 21.39 -16.37
C ALA A 325 -9.69 22.28 -15.37
N MET A 326 -8.36 22.16 -15.34
CA MET A 326 -7.51 22.97 -14.48
C MET A 326 -6.77 24.02 -15.31
N PRO A 327 -6.75 25.31 -14.90
CA PRO A 327 -5.93 26.33 -15.55
C PRO A 327 -4.45 25.94 -15.56
N ALA A 328 -3.74 26.24 -16.64
CA ALA A 328 -2.33 25.87 -16.77
C ALA A 328 -1.44 26.41 -15.64
N LYS A 329 -1.75 27.60 -15.14
CA LYS A 329 -1.04 28.18 -13.98
C LYS A 329 -1.19 27.32 -12.73
N ASP A 330 -2.43 26.93 -12.42
CA ASP A 330 -2.74 26.13 -11.22
C ASP A 330 -2.09 24.72 -11.31
N LEU A 331 -2.15 24.14 -12.50
CA LEU A 331 -1.47 22.87 -12.80
C LEU A 331 0.04 22.98 -12.55
N ASN A 332 0.69 24.04 -13.03
CA ASN A 332 2.12 24.26 -12.84
C ASN A 332 2.46 24.52 -11.36
N ASP A 333 1.63 25.25 -10.63
CA ASP A 333 1.88 25.51 -9.20
C ASP A 333 1.69 24.23 -8.37
N ILE A 334 0.69 23.39 -8.66
CA ILE A 334 0.54 22.07 -8.04
C ILE A 334 1.76 21.18 -8.38
N ALA A 335 2.20 21.17 -9.63
CA ALA A 335 3.40 20.42 -10.01
C ALA A 335 4.66 20.93 -9.28
N ALA A 336 4.79 22.24 -9.08
CA ALA A 336 5.87 22.80 -8.26
C ALA A 336 5.79 22.32 -6.80
N PHE A 337 4.59 22.32 -6.20
CA PHE A 337 4.37 21.75 -4.88
C PHE A 337 4.77 20.28 -4.83
N LEU A 338 4.32 19.45 -5.76
CA LEU A 338 4.63 18.03 -5.79
C LEU A 338 6.14 17.75 -5.93
N ARG A 339 6.87 18.60 -6.65
CA ARG A 339 8.35 18.54 -6.72
C ARG A 339 9.01 18.85 -5.38
N SER A 340 8.36 19.63 -4.51
CA SER A 340 8.88 19.92 -3.16
C SER A 340 8.80 18.73 -2.20
N LEU A 341 8.11 17.63 -2.59
CA LEU A 341 7.97 16.41 -1.81
C LEU A 341 9.16 15.44 -1.96
N THR A 342 10.16 15.79 -2.77
CA THR A 342 11.39 15.01 -2.90
C THR A 342 12.26 15.20 -1.66
N GLY A 343 12.58 14.09 -1.00
CA GLY A 343 13.33 14.07 0.25
C GLY A 343 14.78 13.58 0.10
N GLU A 344 15.34 13.13 1.20
CA GLU A 344 16.72 12.63 1.29
C GLU A 344 16.70 11.13 1.65
N LEU A 345 17.45 10.31 0.90
CA LEU A 345 17.65 8.90 1.24
C LEU A 345 19.00 8.75 1.96
N ALA A 346 18.97 8.22 3.19
CA ALA A 346 20.18 8.08 4.02
C ALA A 346 20.99 9.40 4.17
N GLY A 347 20.29 10.52 4.23
CA GLY A 347 20.89 11.87 4.36
C GLY A 347 21.46 12.43 3.06
N GLN A 348 21.24 11.77 1.92
CA GLN A 348 21.64 12.28 0.60
C GLN A 348 20.39 12.70 -0.19
N PRO A 349 20.40 13.87 -0.85
CA PRO A 349 19.32 14.27 -1.75
C PRO A 349 19.07 13.24 -2.84
N LEU A 350 17.78 12.99 -3.15
CA LEU A 350 17.35 12.14 -4.26
C LEU A 350 17.35 12.89 -5.59
#